data_dd7b6947db94c03c44c679225b14d917
#
_entry.id   dd7b6947db94c03c44c679225b14d917
#
_cell.length_a   1.000
_cell.length_b   1.000
_cell.length_c   1.000
_cell.angle_alpha   90.00
_cell.angle_beta   90.00
_cell.angle_gamma   90.00
#
_symmetry.space_group_name_H-M   'P 1'
#
loop_
_entity.id
_entity.type
_entity.pdbx_description
1 polymer ?
#
loop_
_entity_poly.entity_id
_entity_poly.type
_entity_poly.pdbx_seq_one_letter_code
_entity_poly.pdbx_strand_id
1 'polypeptide(L)'
;MLIVRNSRFAVSMIFAINGALFGTWASRIPAISNIHDLSPASLGLLIFLMGLSAVVAFSIFGRAADHYGAAFVTKLASSIFLPLTLIFIAYANSIWMLIAAIIFFGGIHGGIDVAMNAWAAEVERKNERPLMSSFHAMWSFGSGIGAGSGVLLATYSLGVKTHFTISSIVIFLFALSILTIPFQSEKRQRDKNVPFISIPRGPLLTVAFITFFASLGEGAIADWSAIFLISVLSINDGSAALGFTVFSICMF
;
A
#
# COMPACT_ATOMS: atom_id res chain seq x y z
N MET A 1 -0.67 -28.12 11.39
CA MET A 1 0.06 -27.14 12.21
C MET A 1 1.12 -26.35 11.41
N LEU A 2 2.04 -26.97 10.66
CA LEU A 2 3.07 -26.28 9.84
C LEU A 2 2.49 -25.36 8.77
N ILE A 3 1.46 -25.78 8.00
CA ILE A 3 0.85 -24.97 6.93
C ILE A 3 0.22 -23.70 7.51
N VAL A 4 -0.41 -23.76 8.67
CA VAL A 4 -1.06 -22.61 9.32
C VAL A 4 -0.02 -21.59 9.81
N ARG A 5 1.11 -22.06 10.38
CA ARG A 5 2.22 -21.21 10.80
C ARG A 5 2.89 -20.52 9.61
N ASN A 6 3.08 -21.24 8.51
CA ASN A 6 3.64 -20.68 7.27
C ASN A 6 2.70 -19.65 6.63
N SER A 7 1.38 -19.87 6.72
CA SER A 7 0.39 -18.91 6.19
C SER A 7 0.35 -17.60 6.98
N ARG A 8 0.47 -17.67 8.33
CA ARG A 8 0.62 -16.48 9.16
C ARG A 8 1.85 -15.67 8.77
N PHE A 9 2.98 -16.34 8.59
CA PHE A 9 4.21 -15.69 8.13
C PHE A 9 4.02 -15.05 6.75
N ALA A 10 3.40 -15.77 5.80
CA ALA A 10 3.15 -15.26 4.45
C ALA A 10 2.28 -13.99 4.47
N VAL A 11 1.19 -13.97 5.24
CA VAL A 11 0.32 -12.80 5.39
C VAL A 11 1.09 -11.65 6.03
N SER A 12 1.82 -11.88 7.13
CA SER A 12 2.65 -10.86 7.77
C SER A 12 3.65 -10.22 6.79
N MET A 13 4.31 -11.04 5.97
CA MET A 13 5.26 -10.55 4.96
C MET A 13 4.57 -9.76 3.84
N ILE A 14 3.37 -10.17 3.41
CA ILE A 14 2.60 -9.41 2.40
C ILE A 14 2.21 -8.03 2.94
N PHE A 15 1.74 -7.95 4.19
CA PHE A 15 1.45 -6.66 4.82
C PHE A 15 2.72 -5.79 4.91
N ALA A 16 3.85 -6.36 5.34
CA ALA A 16 5.12 -5.63 5.40
C ALA A 16 5.59 -5.14 4.01
N ILE A 17 5.50 -5.98 2.99
CA ILE A 17 5.88 -5.61 1.61
C ILE A 17 4.98 -4.51 1.06
N ASN A 18 3.67 -4.62 1.27
CA ASN A 18 2.71 -3.61 0.83
C ASN A 18 2.96 -2.28 1.53
N GLY A 19 3.18 -2.30 2.85
CA GLY A 19 3.58 -1.12 3.62
C GLY A 19 4.92 -0.54 3.15
N ALA A 20 5.94 -1.36 2.93
CA ALA A 20 7.26 -0.91 2.49
C ALA A 20 7.20 -0.19 1.13
N LEU A 21 6.39 -0.69 0.20
CA LEU A 21 6.18 -0.04 -1.07
C LEU A 21 5.52 1.33 -0.90
N PHE A 22 4.46 1.41 -0.08
CA PHE A 22 3.78 2.67 0.20
C PHE A 22 4.71 3.68 0.90
N GLY A 23 5.47 3.25 1.91
CA GLY A 23 6.46 4.10 2.58
C GLY A 23 7.55 4.61 1.63
N THR A 24 8.00 3.75 0.71
CA THR A 24 8.95 4.15 -0.35
C THR A 24 8.36 5.26 -1.22
N TRP A 25 7.12 5.14 -1.66
CA TRP A 25 6.40 6.17 -2.40
C TRP A 25 6.28 7.46 -1.58
N ALA A 26 5.71 7.39 -0.37
CA ALA A 26 5.44 8.54 0.48
C ALA A 26 6.70 9.36 0.77
N SER A 27 7.84 8.70 1.01
CA SER A 27 9.13 9.36 1.27
C SER A 27 9.68 10.17 0.09
N ARG A 28 9.20 9.94 -1.12
CA ARG A 28 9.70 10.57 -2.35
C ARG A 28 8.69 11.49 -3.03
N ILE A 29 7.53 11.73 -2.42
CA ILE A 29 6.53 12.67 -2.94
C ILE A 29 7.13 14.06 -3.24
N PRO A 30 7.95 14.68 -2.34
CA PRO A 30 8.54 15.96 -2.65
C PRO A 30 9.46 15.94 -3.88
N ALA A 31 10.30 14.92 -4.00
CA ALA A 31 11.21 14.77 -5.13
C ALA A 31 10.46 14.57 -6.45
N ILE A 32 9.36 13.79 -6.44
CA ILE A 32 8.51 13.60 -7.62
C ILE A 32 7.80 14.91 -7.98
N SER A 33 7.29 15.63 -6.97
CA SER A 33 6.68 16.96 -7.17
C SER A 33 7.65 17.92 -7.84
N ASN A 34 8.90 17.95 -7.39
CA ASN A 34 9.94 18.81 -7.98
C ASN A 34 10.33 18.37 -9.42
N ILE A 35 10.45 17.07 -9.70
CA ILE A 35 10.78 16.55 -11.04
C ILE A 35 9.73 16.94 -12.08
N HIS A 36 8.47 17.03 -11.68
CA HIS A 36 7.35 17.31 -12.59
C HIS A 36 6.75 18.71 -12.42
N ASP A 37 7.43 19.60 -11.69
CA ASP A 37 7.00 20.98 -11.39
C ASP A 37 5.55 21.08 -10.91
N LEU A 38 5.16 20.17 -9.98
CA LEU A 38 3.79 20.08 -9.51
C LEU A 38 3.47 21.19 -8.50
N SER A 39 2.41 21.94 -8.76
CA SER A 39 1.82 22.80 -7.74
C SER A 39 1.17 21.94 -6.63
N PRO A 40 0.97 22.45 -5.41
CA PRO A 40 0.24 21.73 -4.36
C PRO A 40 -1.16 21.26 -4.80
N ALA A 41 -1.84 22.04 -5.63
CA ALA A 41 -3.14 21.67 -6.20
C ALA A 41 -3.03 20.47 -7.17
N SER A 42 -2.02 20.46 -8.04
CA SER A 42 -1.78 19.36 -8.98
C SER A 42 -1.38 18.08 -8.24
N LEU A 43 -0.55 18.20 -7.20
CA LEU A 43 -0.20 17.07 -6.34
C LEU A 43 -1.44 16.52 -5.62
N GLY A 44 -2.27 17.39 -5.04
CA GLY A 44 -3.52 16.99 -4.39
C GLY A 44 -4.47 16.26 -5.35
N LEU A 45 -4.54 16.71 -6.62
CA LEU A 45 -5.33 16.03 -7.65
C LEU A 45 -4.75 14.62 -7.97
N LEU A 46 -3.44 14.48 -8.06
CA LEU A 46 -2.80 13.17 -8.27
C LEU A 46 -3.10 12.20 -7.12
N ILE A 47 -2.98 12.65 -5.87
CA ILE A 47 -3.30 11.85 -4.68
C ILE A 47 -4.78 11.48 -4.67
N PHE A 48 -5.67 12.42 -5.04
CA PHE A 48 -7.10 12.14 -5.18
C PHE A 48 -7.37 11.05 -6.24
N LEU A 49 -6.72 11.13 -7.41
CA LEU A 49 -6.84 10.10 -8.47
C LEU A 49 -6.30 8.74 -8.01
N MET A 50 -5.23 8.71 -7.23
CA MET A 50 -4.71 7.50 -6.58
C MET A 50 -5.78 6.86 -5.68
N GLY A 51 -6.39 7.64 -4.79
CA GLY A 51 -7.46 7.16 -3.90
C GLY A 51 -8.70 6.71 -4.67
N LEU A 52 -9.12 7.46 -5.69
CA LEU A 52 -10.27 7.11 -6.52
C LEU A 52 -10.06 5.78 -7.25
N SER A 53 -8.86 5.56 -7.79
CA SER A 53 -8.52 4.29 -8.45
C SER A 53 -8.51 3.12 -7.48
N ALA A 54 -8.06 3.32 -6.23
CA ALA A 54 -8.13 2.32 -5.17
C ALA A 54 -9.58 1.91 -4.87
N VAL A 55 -10.49 2.88 -4.73
CA VAL A 55 -11.92 2.61 -4.48
C VAL A 55 -12.55 1.78 -5.60
N VAL A 56 -12.24 2.07 -6.86
CA VAL A 56 -12.69 1.27 -8.01
C VAL A 56 -12.10 -0.15 -7.93
N ALA A 57 -10.82 -0.26 -7.63
CA ALA A 57 -10.12 -1.54 -7.55
C ALA A 57 -10.63 -2.44 -6.40
N PHE A 58 -11.14 -1.87 -5.30
CA PHE A 58 -11.72 -2.65 -4.19
C PHE A 58 -12.77 -3.65 -4.68
N SER A 59 -13.68 -3.21 -5.54
CA SER A 59 -14.73 -4.09 -6.08
C SER A 59 -14.17 -5.13 -7.05
N ILE A 60 -13.17 -4.79 -7.84
CA ILE A 60 -12.53 -5.70 -8.81
C ILE A 60 -11.77 -6.80 -8.07
N PHE A 61 -10.90 -6.42 -7.14
CA PHE A 61 -10.08 -7.36 -6.39
C PHE A 61 -10.90 -8.18 -5.39
N GLY A 62 -11.95 -7.59 -4.79
CA GLY A 62 -12.89 -8.33 -3.95
C GLY A 62 -13.57 -9.46 -4.71
N ARG A 63 -14.06 -9.19 -5.92
CA ARG A 63 -14.65 -10.23 -6.80
C ARG A 63 -13.62 -11.27 -7.24
N ALA A 64 -12.41 -10.83 -7.59
CA ALA A 64 -11.34 -11.74 -7.94
C ALA A 64 -10.98 -12.65 -6.75
N ALA A 65 -10.92 -12.11 -5.54
CA ALA A 65 -10.66 -12.88 -4.31
C ALA A 65 -11.78 -13.89 -4.03
N ASP A 66 -13.06 -13.54 -4.21
CA ASP A 66 -14.18 -14.45 -4.07
C ASP A 66 -14.10 -15.61 -5.10
N HIS A 67 -13.74 -15.30 -6.35
CA HIS A 67 -13.74 -16.28 -7.44
C HIS A 67 -12.49 -17.17 -7.47
N TYR A 68 -11.31 -16.56 -7.37
CA TYR A 68 -10.02 -17.27 -7.49
C TYR A 68 -9.41 -17.67 -6.14
N GLY A 69 -9.90 -17.07 -5.04
CA GLY A 69 -9.36 -17.20 -3.69
C GLY A 69 -8.44 -16.04 -3.31
N ALA A 70 -8.63 -15.51 -2.11
CA ALA A 70 -7.93 -14.32 -1.63
C ALA A 70 -6.40 -14.48 -1.62
N ALA A 71 -5.89 -15.65 -1.18
CA ALA A 71 -4.46 -15.92 -1.17
C ALA A 71 -3.84 -15.92 -2.58
N PHE A 72 -4.53 -16.49 -3.58
CA PHE A 72 -4.03 -16.52 -4.96
C PHE A 72 -3.92 -15.12 -5.53
N VAL A 73 -5.02 -14.33 -5.42
CA VAL A 73 -5.06 -12.95 -5.93
C VAL A 73 -4.00 -12.08 -5.26
N THR A 74 -3.89 -12.15 -3.93
CA THR A 74 -2.89 -11.39 -3.18
C THR A 74 -1.47 -11.73 -3.61
N LYS A 75 -1.12 -13.01 -3.66
CA LYS A 75 0.22 -13.45 -4.05
C LYS A 75 0.58 -13.02 -5.46
N LEU A 76 -0.32 -13.24 -6.42
CA LEU A 76 -0.10 -12.86 -7.81
C LEU A 76 0.09 -11.35 -7.96
N ALA A 77 -0.80 -10.57 -7.38
CA ALA A 77 -0.77 -9.12 -7.49
C ALA A 77 0.46 -8.52 -6.78
N SER A 78 0.79 -9.00 -5.57
CA SER A 78 1.95 -8.53 -4.82
C SER A 78 3.29 -8.91 -5.47
N SER A 79 3.36 -10.05 -6.17
CA SER A 79 4.59 -10.49 -6.80
C SER A 79 4.86 -9.85 -8.15
N ILE A 80 3.82 -9.55 -8.93
CA ILE A 80 3.99 -9.06 -10.31
C ILE A 80 3.66 -7.58 -10.39
N PHE A 81 2.43 -7.20 -10.02
CA PHE A 81 1.95 -5.86 -10.30
C PHE A 81 2.45 -4.82 -9.29
N LEU A 82 2.55 -5.18 -8.01
CA LEU A 82 2.95 -4.24 -6.97
C LEU A 82 4.36 -3.65 -7.21
N PRO A 83 5.42 -4.44 -7.49
CA PRO A 83 6.74 -3.89 -7.80
C PRO A 83 6.75 -3.01 -9.05
N LEU A 84 5.95 -3.36 -10.07
CA LEU A 84 5.86 -2.59 -11.31
C LEU A 84 5.30 -1.18 -11.11
N THR A 85 4.50 -0.96 -10.06
CA THR A 85 3.93 0.37 -9.78
C THR A 85 5.01 1.43 -9.56
N LEU A 86 6.03 1.11 -8.73
CA LEU A 86 7.15 2.03 -8.50
C LEU A 86 8.00 2.24 -9.76
N ILE A 87 8.19 1.20 -10.58
CA ILE A 87 8.92 1.31 -11.85
C ILE A 87 8.20 2.27 -12.78
N PHE A 88 6.88 2.17 -12.93
CA PHE A 88 6.14 3.08 -13.80
C PHE A 88 6.22 4.53 -13.33
N ILE A 89 6.16 4.78 -12.01
CA ILE A 89 6.36 6.12 -11.46
C ILE A 89 7.80 6.61 -11.71
N ALA A 90 8.80 5.76 -11.46
CA ALA A 90 10.21 6.11 -11.60
C ALA A 90 10.60 6.55 -13.03
N TYR A 91 9.96 5.95 -14.02
CA TYR A 91 10.25 6.19 -15.44
C TYR A 91 9.19 7.04 -16.15
N ALA A 92 8.26 7.65 -15.42
CA ALA A 92 7.33 8.63 -15.98
C ALA A 92 8.09 9.89 -16.41
N ASN A 93 8.12 10.14 -17.73
CA ASN A 93 8.85 11.28 -18.31
C ASN A 93 7.91 12.46 -18.67
N SER A 94 6.62 12.31 -18.44
CA SER A 94 5.62 13.35 -18.67
C SER A 94 4.54 13.29 -17.60
N ILE A 95 3.80 14.38 -17.45
CA ILE A 95 2.69 14.45 -16.50
C ILE A 95 1.61 13.38 -16.79
N TRP A 96 1.34 13.10 -18.06
CA TRP A 96 0.36 12.08 -18.45
C TRP A 96 0.79 10.66 -18.07
N MET A 97 2.10 10.36 -18.23
CA MET A 97 2.67 9.09 -17.78
C MET A 97 2.63 8.99 -16.26
N LEU A 98 2.91 10.08 -15.55
CA LEU A 98 2.81 10.11 -14.08
C LEU A 98 1.37 9.87 -13.62
N ILE A 99 0.39 10.54 -14.21
CA ILE A 99 -1.04 10.33 -13.90
C ILE A 99 -1.42 8.86 -14.09
N ALA A 100 -1.06 8.27 -15.24
CA ALA A 100 -1.34 6.87 -15.51
C ALA A 100 -0.66 5.92 -14.51
N ALA A 101 0.61 6.19 -14.18
CA ALA A 101 1.36 5.42 -13.19
C ALA A 101 0.75 5.51 -11.78
N ILE A 102 0.30 6.69 -11.36
CA ILE A 102 -0.35 6.93 -10.06
C ILE A 102 -1.72 6.24 -9.98
N ILE A 103 -2.51 6.30 -11.04
CA ILE A 103 -3.79 5.55 -11.12
C ILE A 103 -3.53 4.05 -11.05
N PHE A 104 -2.52 3.55 -11.75
CA PHE A 104 -2.12 2.15 -11.67
C PHE A 104 -1.63 1.78 -10.25
N PHE A 105 -0.79 2.63 -9.64
CA PHE A 105 -0.31 2.44 -8.26
C PHE A 105 -1.48 2.35 -7.28
N GLY A 106 -2.38 3.33 -7.27
CA GLY A 106 -3.53 3.36 -6.37
C GLY A 106 -4.44 2.15 -6.56
N GLY A 107 -4.72 1.78 -7.82
CA GLY A 107 -5.56 0.62 -8.13
C GLY A 107 -4.95 -0.70 -7.67
N ILE A 108 -3.67 -0.93 -7.92
CA ILE A 108 -2.99 -2.17 -7.51
C ILE A 108 -2.81 -2.22 -5.99
N HIS A 109 -2.33 -1.12 -5.38
CA HIS A 109 -2.12 -1.04 -3.93
C HIS A 109 -3.43 -1.25 -3.16
N GLY A 110 -4.48 -0.49 -3.51
CA GLY A 110 -5.80 -0.63 -2.87
C GLY A 110 -6.46 -1.98 -3.16
N GLY A 111 -6.34 -2.50 -4.39
CA GLY A 111 -6.86 -3.83 -4.73
C GLY A 111 -6.21 -4.94 -3.90
N ILE A 112 -4.88 -4.89 -3.73
CA ILE A 112 -4.15 -5.83 -2.87
C ILE A 112 -4.60 -5.69 -1.43
N ASP A 113 -4.85 -4.47 -0.95
CA ASP A 113 -5.32 -4.25 0.43
C ASP A 113 -6.59 -5.05 0.73
N VAL A 114 -7.59 -4.99 -0.13
CA VAL A 114 -8.81 -5.81 0.03
C VAL A 114 -8.51 -7.30 0.01
N ALA A 115 -7.71 -7.77 -0.95
CA ALA A 115 -7.43 -9.20 -1.09
C ALA A 115 -6.58 -9.74 0.07
N MET A 116 -5.55 -8.99 0.51
CA MET A 116 -4.70 -9.42 1.63
C MET A 116 -5.45 -9.42 2.97
N ASN A 117 -6.37 -8.47 3.20
CA ASN A 117 -7.23 -8.46 4.38
C ASN A 117 -8.20 -9.64 4.38
N ALA A 118 -8.77 -10.00 3.23
CA ALA A 118 -9.60 -11.21 3.10
C ALA A 118 -8.79 -12.48 3.41
N TRP A 119 -7.56 -12.61 2.90
CA TRP A 119 -6.68 -13.73 3.24
C TRP A 119 -6.26 -13.72 4.71
N ALA A 120 -5.96 -12.56 5.28
CA ALA A 120 -5.64 -12.39 6.70
C ALA A 120 -6.79 -12.90 7.60
N ALA A 121 -8.04 -12.54 7.26
CA ALA A 121 -9.22 -13.01 7.98
C ALA A 121 -9.41 -14.54 7.89
N GLU A 122 -9.09 -15.17 6.76
CA GLU A 122 -9.10 -16.64 6.63
C GLU A 122 -8.02 -17.28 7.51
N VAL A 123 -6.82 -16.70 7.55
CA VAL A 123 -5.73 -17.20 8.39
C VAL A 123 -6.06 -17.02 9.87
N GLU A 124 -6.64 -15.88 10.26
CA GLU A 124 -7.09 -15.61 11.62
C GLU A 124 -8.11 -16.65 12.08
N ARG A 125 -9.16 -16.91 11.29
CA ARG A 125 -10.18 -17.93 11.60
C ARG A 125 -9.57 -19.33 11.78
N LYS A 126 -8.62 -19.72 10.91
CA LYS A 126 -7.95 -21.04 11.01
C LYS A 126 -6.99 -21.15 12.19
N ASN A 127 -6.56 -20.02 12.77
CA ASN A 127 -5.69 -20.01 13.96
C ASN A 127 -6.46 -19.89 15.27
N GLU A 128 -7.77 -19.59 15.23
CA GLU A 128 -8.63 -19.36 16.41
C GLU A 128 -8.06 -18.31 17.38
N ARG A 129 -7.34 -17.33 16.87
CA ARG A 129 -6.69 -16.26 17.65
C ARG A 129 -6.77 -14.95 16.88
N PRO A 130 -6.98 -13.80 17.56
CA PRO A 130 -6.97 -12.50 16.93
C PRO A 130 -5.55 -12.18 16.41
N LEU A 131 -5.41 -12.05 15.09
CA LEU A 131 -4.13 -11.80 14.42
C LEU A 131 -4.14 -10.51 13.57
N MET A 132 -5.34 -9.97 13.27
CA MET A 132 -5.48 -8.85 12.34
C MET A 132 -4.64 -7.65 12.75
N SER A 133 -4.66 -7.25 14.03
CA SER A 133 -3.83 -6.13 14.52
C SER A 133 -2.34 -6.39 14.31
N SER A 134 -1.87 -7.64 14.45
CA SER A 134 -0.45 -7.98 14.21
C SER A 134 -0.09 -7.89 12.73
N PHE A 135 -1.02 -8.15 11.81
CA PHE A 135 -0.79 -7.97 10.38
C PHE A 135 -0.70 -6.49 10.01
N HIS A 136 -1.61 -5.66 10.56
CA HIS A 136 -1.54 -4.21 10.34
C HIS A 136 -0.28 -3.58 10.98
N ALA A 137 0.17 -4.07 12.14
CA ALA A 137 1.45 -3.68 12.70
C ALA A 137 2.60 -3.97 11.72
N MET A 138 2.62 -5.15 11.09
CA MET A 138 3.61 -5.47 10.05
C MET A 138 3.54 -4.55 8.85
N TRP A 139 2.35 -4.06 8.47
CA TRP A 139 2.20 -3.03 7.44
C TRP A 139 2.89 -1.72 7.87
N SER A 140 2.62 -1.26 9.09
CA SER A 140 3.23 -0.04 9.65
C SER A 140 4.75 -0.18 9.76
N PHE A 141 5.25 -1.32 10.20
CA PHE A 141 6.69 -1.62 10.24
C PHE A 141 7.33 -1.57 8.85
N GLY A 142 6.69 -2.23 7.87
CA GLY A 142 7.14 -2.18 6.48
C GLY A 142 7.14 -0.76 5.93
N SER A 143 6.09 0.01 6.20
CA SER A 143 5.96 1.41 5.78
C SER A 143 7.08 2.28 6.37
N GLY A 144 7.40 2.09 7.65
CA GLY A 144 8.53 2.75 8.29
C GLY A 144 9.89 2.40 7.64
N ILE A 145 10.12 1.12 7.29
CA ILE A 145 11.33 0.69 6.56
C ILE A 145 11.38 1.34 5.17
N GLY A 146 10.26 1.31 4.43
CA GLY A 146 10.18 1.92 3.11
C GLY A 146 10.46 3.42 3.14
N ALA A 147 9.84 4.14 4.07
CA ALA A 147 10.08 5.56 4.26
C ALA A 147 11.51 5.87 4.72
N GLY A 148 12.03 5.08 5.66
CA GLY A 148 13.43 5.19 6.14
C GLY A 148 14.45 4.95 5.03
N SER A 149 14.16 4.04 4.07
CA SER A 149 15.01 3.87 2.88
C SER A 149 15.07 5.15 2.04
N GLY A 150 13.98 5.92 1.99
CA GLY A 150 13.94 7.22 1.36
C GLY A 150 14.87 8.24 2.01
N VAL A 151 14.89 8.28 3.37
CA VAL A 151 15.84 9.11 4.13
C VAL A 151 17.27 8.74 3.75
N LEU A 152 17.59 7.45 3.85
CA LEU A 152 18.95 6.96 3.60
C LEU A 152 19.41 7.29 2.18
N LEU A 153 18.63 6.95 1.17
CA LEU A 153 19.04 7.11 -0.21
C LEU A 153 19.03 8.58 -0.68
N ALA A 154 18.17 9.44 -0.07
CA ALA A 154 18.24 10.89 -0.29
C ALA A 154 19.52 11.49 0.30
N THR A 155 19.96 11.04 1.47
CA THR A 155 21.22 11.49 2.09
C THR A 155 22.42 11.18 1.21
N TYR A 156 22.42 10.06 0.49
CA TYR A 156 23.45 9.72 -0.50
C TYR A 156 23.18 10.31 -1.90
N SER A 157 22.24 11.27 -2.03
CA SER A 157 21.89 11.93 -3.31
C SER A 157 21.42 10.97 -4.40
N LEU A 158 20.92 9.81 -4.04
CA LEU A 158 20.35 8.85 -5.00
C LEU A 158 18.95 9.29 -5.43
N GLY A 159 18.79 9.46 -6.74
CA GLY A 159 17.54 9.92 -7.36
C GLY A 159 16.38 8.91 -7.20
N VAL A 160 15.16 9.39 -7.48
CA VAL A 160 13.92 8.60 -7.41
C VAL A 160 14.00 7.33 -8.26
N LYS A 161 14.55 7.41 -9.48
CA LYS A 161 14.70 6.26 -10.40
C LYS A 161 15.48 5.12 -9.75
N THR A 162 16.64 5.42 -9.19
CA THR A 162 17.50 4.43 -8.53
C THR A 162 16.81 3.85 -7.30
N HIS A 163 16.25 4.71 -6.45
CA HIS A 163 15.54 4.27 -5.25
C HIS A 163 14.38 3.33 -5.57
N PHE A 164 13.48 3.75 -6.46
CA PHE A 164 12.30 2.95 -6.80
C PHE A 164 12.65 1.65 -7.52
N THR A 165 13.69 1.66 -8.36
CA THR A 165 14.17 0.44 -9.03
C THR A 165 14.73 -0.57 -8.02
N ILE A 166 15.59 -0.12 -7.08
CA ILE A 166 16.12 -1.00 -6.03
C ILE A 166 14.99 -1.55 -5.16
N SER A 167 14.09 -0.69 -4.69
CA SER A 167 12.95 -1.09 -3.87
C SER A 167 12.04 -2.09 -4.58
N SER A 168 11.77 -1.87 -5.88
CA SER A 168 10.98 -2.80 -6.69
C SER A 168 11.61 -4.17 -6.79
N ILE A 169 12.93 -4.24 -7.03
CA ILE A 169 13.67 -5.51 -7.10
C ILE A 169 13.62 -6.23 -5.76
N VAL A 170 13.88 -5.53 -4.66
CA VAL A 170 13.83 -6.10 -3.31
C VAL A 170 12.44 -6.63 -2.99
N ILE A 171 11.41 -5.83 -3.22
CA ILE A 171 10.00 -6.21 -3.00
C ILE A 171 9.62 -7.43 -3.86
N PHE A 172 10.02 -7.44 -5.14
CA PHE A 172 9.79 -8.57 -6.04
C PHE A 172 10.40 -9.87 -5.53
N LEU A 173 11.66 -9.83 -5.10
CA LEU A 173 12.36 -11.01 -4.57
C LEU A 173 11.70 -11.55 -3.30
N PHE A 174 11.31 -10.67 -2.37
CA PHE A 174 10.57 -11.08 -1.18
C PHE A 174 9.19 -11.64 -1.53
N ALA A 175 8.45 -11.03 -2.43
CA ALA A 175 7.14 -11.49 -2.85
C ALA A 175 7.22 -12.85 -3.55
N LEU A 176 8.25 -13.12 -4.35
CA LEU A 176 8.48 -14.44 -4.98
C LEU A 176 8.63 -15.54 -3.93
N SER A 177 9.32 -15.28 -2.81
CA SER A 177 9.49 -16.28 -1.75
C SER A 177 8.15 -16.73 -1.13
N ILE A 178 7.13 -15.85 -1.18
CA ILE A 178 5.80 -16.12 -0.63
C ILE A 178 4.95 -16.95 -1.58
N LEU A 179 5.21 -16.91 -2.90
CA LEU A 179 4.47 -17.71 -3.89
C LEU A 179 4.52 -19.21 -3.58
N THR A 180 5.63 -19.69 -3.04
CA THR A 180 5.84 -21.11 -2.73
C THR A 180 5.10 -21.61 -1.50
N ILE A 181 4.55 -20.70 -0.65
CA ILE A 181 3.85 -21.10 0.56
C ILE A 181 2.43 -21.56 0.19
N PRO A 182 2.07 -22.84 0.39
CA PRO A 182 0.77 -23.34 0.00
C PRO A 182 -0.33 -22.79 0.92
N PHE A 183 -1.41 -22.31 0.33
CA PHE A 183 -2.63 -21.96 1.04
C PHE A 183 -3.82 -22.04 0.08
N GLN A 184 -4.86 -22.72 0.50
CA GLN A 184 -6.14 -22.80 -0.21
C GLN A 184 -7.14 -21.87 0.47
N SER A 185 -7.48 -20.80 -0.22
CA SER A 185 -8.55 -19.89 0.17
C SER A 185 -9.92 -20.47 -0.11
N GLU A 186 -10.86 -20.07 0.70
CA GLU A 186 -12.28 -20.35 0.46
C GLU A 186 -12.74 -19.56 -0.78
N LYS A 187 -13.33 -20.27 -1.75
CA LYS A 187 -13.99 -19.65 -2.90
C LYS A 187 -15.45 -19.45 -2.57
N ARG A 188 -15.94 -18.25 -2.75
CA ARG A 188 -17.33 -17.91 -2.48
C ARG A 188 -18.09 -17.72 -3.79
N GLN A 189 -19.20 -18.43 -3.95
CA GLN A 189 -20.17 -18.09 -4.99
C GLN A 189 -20.92 -16.85 -4.51
N ARG A 190 -20.63 -15.72 -5.17
CA ARG A 190 -21.36 -14.48 -4.88
C ARG A 190 -22.78 -14.58 -5.45
N ASP A 191 -23.77 -14.21 -4.64
CA ASP A 191 -25.12 -14.02 -5.13
C ASP A 191 -25.12 -12.94 -6.23
N LYS A 192 -25.74 -13.24 -7.38
CA LYS A 192 -25.82 -12.33 -8.52
C LYS A 192 -26.57 -11.02 -8.19
N ASN A 193 -27.37 -11.03 -7.13
CA ASN A 193 -28.17 -9.89 -6.69
C ASN A 193 -27.41 -8.91 -5.78
N VAL A 194 -26.15 -9.20 -5.39
CA VAL A 194 -25.36 -8.28 -4.57
C VAL A 194 -24.85 -7.12 -5.44
N PRO A 195 -25.20 -5.86 -5.10
CA PRO A 195 -24.78 -4.69 -5.87
C PRO A 195 -23.26 -4.56 -5.90
N PHE A 196 -22.77 -3.85 -6.93
CA PHE A 196 -21.32 -3.61 -7.07
C PHE A 196 -20.77 -2.80 -5.92
N ILE A 197 -21.53 -1.83 -5.43
CA ILE A 197 -21.22 -0.98 -4.28
C ILE A 197 -22.36 -1.13 -3.27
N SER A 198 -22.02 -1.45 -2.02
CA SER A 198 -22.97 -1.48 -0.90
C SER A 198 -22.62 -0.39 0.10
N ILE A 199 -23.57 0.49 0.39
CA ILE A 199 -23.42 1.52 1.42
C ILE A 199 -23.69 0.89 2.78
N PRO A 200 -22.76 1.02 3.78
CA PRO A 200 -22.98 0.50 5.12
C PRO A 200 -24.18 1.17 5.79
N ARG A 201 -24.93 0.41 6.59
CA ARG A 201 -26.11 0.89 7.31
C ARG A 201 -26.06 0.49 8.78
N GLY A 202 -26.81 1.24 9.61
CA GLY A 202 -26.87 0.98 11.05
C GLY A 202 -25.50 1.08 11.72
N PRO A 203 -25.14 0.17 12.65
CA PRO A 203 -23.85 0.21 13.37
C PRO A 203 -22.62 0.20 12.48
N LEU A 204 -22.70 -0.42 11.28
CA LEU A 204 -21.62 -0.41 10.31
C LEU A 204 -21.31 0.98 9.76
N LEU A 205 -22.29 1.88 9.72
CA LEU A 205 -22.07 3.26 9.31
C LEU A 205 -21.21 4.01 10.33
N THR A 206 -21.41 3.79 11.62
CA THR A 206 -20.61 4.39 12.69
C THR A 206 -19.15 3.91 12.59
N VAL A 207 -18.93 2.60 12.39
CA VAL A 207 -17.60 2.05 12.19
C VAL A 207 -16.95 2.64 10.94
N ALA A 208 -17.70 2.77 9.84
CA ALA A 208 -17.22 3.38 8.60
C ALA A 208 -16.77 4.84 8.80
N PHE A 209 -17.52 5.63 9.56
CA PHE A 209 -17.11 7.02 9.89
C PHE A 209 -15.84 7.06 10.75
N ILE A 210 -15.74 6.23 11.79
CA ILE A 210 -14.54 6.17 12.63
C ILE A 210 -13.33 5.82 11.78
N THR A 211 -13.43 4.77 10.95
CA THR A 211 -12.36 4.35 10.05
C THR A 211 -12.00 5.45 9.04
N PHE A 212 -13.01 6.12 8.47
CA PHE A 212 -12.79 7.21 7.52
C PHE A 212 -11.96 8.35 8.13
N PHE A 213 -12.32 8.84 9.32
CA PHE A 213 -11.58 9.94 9.96
C PHE A 213 -10.18 9.51 10.43
N ALA A 214 -10.03 8.28 10.92
CA ALA A 214 -8.72 7.73 11.26
C ALA A 214 -7.81 7.66 10.01
N SER A 215 -8.31 7.08 8.92
CA SER A 215 -7.56 6.97 7.65
C SER A 215 -7.30 8.33 7.00
N LEU A 216 -8.19 9.31 7.18
CA LEU A 216 -7.96 10.68 6.69
C LEU A 216 -6.75 11.33 7.37
N GLY A 217 -6.65 11.18 8.70
CA GLY A 217 -5.50 11.69 9.47
C GLY A 217 -4.20 10.98 9.08
N GLU A 218 -4.23 9.66 8.97
CA GLU A 218 -3.09 8.85 8.55
C GLU A 218 -2.63 9.22 7.13
N GLY A 219 -3.56 9.31 6.18
CA GLY A 219 -3.27 9.71 4.80
C GLY A 219 -2.71 11.14 4.71
N ALA A 220 -3.26 12.07 5.48
CA ALA A 220 -2.74 13.44 5.51
C ALA A 220 -1.27 13.49 5.98
N ILE A 221 -0.90 12.70 6.99
CA ILE A 221 0.50 12.61 7.43
C ILE A 221 1.36 11.93 6.38
N ALA A 222 0.89 10.84 5.78
CA ALA A 222 1.65 10.10 4.77
C ALA A 222 1.95 10.95 3.53
N ASP A 223 0.96 11.68 3.04
CA ASP A 223 1.05 12.39 1.76
C ASP A 223 1.64 13.79 1.89
N TRP A 224 1.46 14.45 3.02
CA TRP A 224 1.77 15.88 3.17
C TRP A 224 2.84 16.20 4.20
N SER A 225 3.21 15.29 5.11
CA SER A 225 4.19 15.62 6.16
C SER A 225 5.55 16.05 5.59
N ALA A 226 6.06 15.34 4.60
CA ALA A 226 7.35 15.69 4.00
C ALA A 226 7.29 17.03 3.24
N ILE A 227 6.20 17.31 2.51
CA ILE A 227 5.98 18.60 1.84
C ILE A 227 5.91 19.73 2.87
N PHE A 228 5.17 19.53 3.96
CA PHE A 228 5.07 20.52 5.04
C PHE A 228 6.43 20.81 5.68
N LEU A 229 7.20 19.78 6.00
CA LEU A 229 8.53 19.93 6.61
C LEU A 229 9.50 20.69 5.71
N ILE A 230 9.44 20.51 4.40
CA ILE A 230 10.28 21.25 3.43
C ILE A 230 9.77 22.67 3.27
N SER A 231 8.48 22.87 3.01
CA SER A 231 7.94 24.17 2.59
C SER A 231 7.80 25.16 3.73
N VAL A 232 7.51 24.69 4.97
CA VAL A 232 7.26 25.54 6.14
C VAL A 232 8.48 25.61 7.05
N LEU A 233 9.17 24.49 7.26
CA LEU A 233 10.31 24.41 8.20
C LEU A 233 11.67 24.43 7.48
N SER A 234 11.69 24.51 6.16
CA SER A 234 12.91 24.55 5.34
C SER A 234 13.88 23.39 5.62
N ILE A 235 13.32 22.22 5.96
CA ILE A 235 14.09 20.99 6.21
C ILE A 235 14.51 20.39 4.86
N ASN A 236 15.71 19.80 4.78
CA ASN A 236 16.16 19.14 3.56
C ASN A 236 15.35 17.86 3.24
N ASP A 237 15.33 17.48 1.96
CA ASP A 237 14.52 16.36 1.44
C ASP A 237 14.76 15.04 2.21
N GLY A 238 16.01 14.73 2.57
CA GLY A 238 16.34 13.51 3.30
C GLY A 238 15.72 13.48 4.69
N SER A 239 15.83 14.58 5.43
CA SER A 239 15.26 14.69 6.78
C SER A 239 13.74 14.82 6.78
N ALA A 240 13.14 15.36 5.73
CA ALA A 240 11.69 15.51 5.62
C ALA A 240 10.96 14.14 5.59
N ALA A 241 11.57 13.12 5.00
CA ALA A 241 11.03 11.76 5.01
C ALA A 241 10.98 11.12 6.42
N LEU A 242 11.73 11.67 7.41
CA LEU A 242 11.67 11.22 8.80
C LEU A 242 10.28 11.39 9.42
N GLY A 243 9.52 12.41 9.01
CA GLY A 243 8.18 12.66 9.55
C GLY A 243 7.29 11.43 9.42
N PHE A 244 7.14 10.91 8.22
CA PHE A 244 6.35 9.72 7.97
C PHE A 244 7.02 8.43 8.48
N THR A 245 8.36 8.36 8.45
CA THR A 245 9.12 7.21 9.00
C THR A 245 8.83 7.03 10.49
N VAL A 246 8.95 8.10 11.29
CA VAL A 246 8.70 8.05 12.74
C VAL A 246 7.23 7.75 13.02
N PHE A 247 6.31 8.40 12.31
CA PHE A 247 4.88 8.13 12.42
C PHE A 247 4.57 6.64 12.21
N SER A 248 5.06 6.05 11.12
CA SER A 248 4.81 4.64 10.80
C SER A 248 5.40 3.68 11.82
N ILE A 249 6.60 3.97 12.36
CA ILE A 249 7.21 3.16 13.41
C ILE A 249 6.41 3.26 14.72
N CYS A 250 5.90 4.44 15.06
CA CYS A 250 5.08 4.63 16.27
C CYS A 250 3.70 3.93 16.17
N MET A 251 3.24 3.60 14.95
CA MET A 251 2.02 2.82 14.74
C MET A 251 2.24 1.30 14.82
N PHE A 252 3.49 0.83 14.79
CA PHE A 252 3.85 -0.58 14.95
C PHE A 252 3.72 -1.03 16.41
#